data_c87de55f9d424add3b110c43a7e679cf
#
_entry.id   c87de55f9d424add3b110c43a7e679cf
#
_cell.length_a   1.000
_cell.length_b   1.000
_cell.length_c   1.000
_cell.angle_alpha   90.00
_cell.angle_beta   90.00
_cell.angle_gamma   90.00
#
_symmetry.space_group_name_H-M   'P 1'
#
loop_
_entity.id
_entity.type
_entity.pdbx_description
1 polymer ?
#
loop_
_entity_poly.entity_id
_entity_poly.type
_entity_poly.pdbx_seq_one_letter_code
_entity_poly.pdbx_strand_id
1 'polypeptide(L)'
;MEQPVTIEPGKTEFIHTGIAIAIPEGLVGLVYARSGMACKKGIAPANKVGVIDADYRGEIMVALYNHGNEAVTVEPGDRIAQLVLTPFITAAFDQADSLDETDRGNGGFGSTGTK
;
A
#
# COMPACT_ATOMS: atom_id res chain seq x y z
N MET A 1 3.30 7.20 -17.17
CA MET A 1 4.69 6.83 -17.47
C MET A 1 4.81 6.61 -18.97
N GLU A 2 5.73 7.28 -19.60
CA GLU A 2 5.92 7.25 -21.05
C GLU A 2 7.12 6.39 -21.48
N GLN A 3 8.04 6.15 -20.57
CA GLN A 3 9.27 5.40 -20.80
C GLN A 3 9.32 4.18 -19.89
N PRO A 4 9.96 3.08 -20.33
CA PRO A 4 10.20 1.97 -19.41
C PRO A 4 11.05 2.41 -18.23
N VAL A 5 10.78 1.81 -17.08
CA VAL A 5 11.52 2.06 -15.84
C VAL A 5 12.09 0.74 -15.34
N THR A 6 13.40 0.67 -15.16
CA THR A 6 14.05 -0.52 -14.61
C THR A 6 14.28 -0.33 -13.13
N ILE A 7 13.85 -1.31 -12.34
CA ILE A 7 13.99 -1.31 -10.88
C ILE A 7 15.02 -2.36 -10.51
N GLU A 8 16.17 -1.91 -10.05
CA GLU A 8 17.24 -2.80 -9.60
C GLU A 8 16.88 -3.45 -8.26
N PRO A 9 17.42 -4.63 -7.94
CA PRO A 9 17.18 -5.26 -6.64
C PRO A 9 17.51 -4.33 -5.48
N GLY A 10 16.60 -4.26 -4.51
CA GLY A 10 16.76 -3.43 -3.32
C GLY A 10 16.50 -1.94 -3.56
N LYS A 11 16.02 -1.56 -4.73
CA LYS A 11 15.76 -0.15 -5.07
C LYS A 11 14.27 0.10 -5.21
N THR A 12 13.92 1.38 -5.04
CA THR A 12 12.55 1.89 -5.21
C THR A 12 12.53 2.90 -6.34
N GLU A 13 11.55 2.79 -7.22
CA GLU A 13 11.30 3.77 -8.26
C GLU A 13 9.86 4.25 -8.18
N PHE A 14 9.66 5.56 -8.35
CA PHE A 14 8.33 6.16 -8.35
C PHE A 14 7.77 6.10 -9.77
N ILE A 15 6.66 5.38 -9.91
CA ILE A 15 6.01 5.22 -11.22
C ILE A 15 4.86 6.22 -11.32
N HIS A 16 4.91 7.05 -12.34
CA HIS A 16 3.86 8.02 -12.66
C HIS A 16 2.73 7.31 -13.38
N THR A 17 1.51 7.38 -12.85
CA THR A 17 0.36 6.74 -13.47
C THR A 17 -0.34 7.63 -14.51
N GLY A 18 -0.14 8.92 -14.42
CA GLY A 18 -0.88 9.88 -15.25
C GLY A 18 -2.32 10.08 -14.79
N ILE A 19 -2.69 9.58 -13.62
CA ILE A 19 -4.08 9.60 -13.13
C ILE A 19 -4.15 10.47 -11.88
N ALA A 20 -5.15 11.38 -11.85
CA ALA A 20 -5.56 12.10 -10.67
C ALA A 20 -7.06 11.85 -10.47
N ILE A 21 -7.48 11.65 -9.24
CA ILE A 21 -8.86 11.29 -8.93
C ILE A 21 -9.41 12.15 -7.81
N ALA A 22 -10.75 12.23 -7.77
CA ALA A 22 -11.48 12.84 -6.65
C ALA A 22 -12.24 11.73 -5.94
N ILE A 23 -11.76 11.36 -4.76
CA ILE A 23 -12.40 10.33 -3.95
C ILE A 23 -13.52 10.97 -3.15
N PRO A 24 -14.74 10.40 -3.14
CA PRO A 24 -15.84 10.94 -2.32
C PRO A 24 -15.47 10.98 -0.85
N GLU A 25 -15.96 12.00 -0.15
CA GLU A 25 -15.78 12.13 1.28
C GLU A 25 -16.31 10.90 2.02
N GLY A 26 -15.59 10.44 3.02
CA GLY A 26 -15.93 9.23 3.76
C GLY A 26 -15.31 7.96 3.22
N LEU A 27 -14.64 8.05 2.05
CA LEU A 27 -13.90 6.94 1.48
C LEU A 27 -12.40 7.25 1.47
N VAL A 28 -11.61 6.20 1.45
CA VAL A 28 -10.17 6.27 1.29
C VAL A 28 -9.74 5.38 0.13
N GLY A 29 -8.73 5.79 -0.62
CA GLY A 29 -8.13 4.98 -1.65
C GLY A 29 -6.95 4.19 -1.09
N LEU A 30 -6.91 2.90 -1.37
CA LEU A 30 -5.83 2.01 -0.94
C LEU A 30 -5.16 1.40 -2.17
N VAL A 31 -3.86 1.61 -2.29
CA VAL A 31 -3.07 1.08 -3.40
C VAL A 31 -2.35 -0.15 -2.90
N TYR A 32 -2.72 -1.30 -3.47
CA TYR A 32 -2.18 -2.61 -3.11
C TYR A 32 -1.29 -3.17 -4.21
N ALA A 33 -0.46 -4.12 -3.83
CA ALA A 33 0.28 -4.92 -4.79
C ALA A 33 -0.66 -5.80 -5.63
N ARG A 34 -0.20 -6.15 -6.82
CA ARG A 34 -0.81 -7.21 -7.61
C ARG A 34 -0.01 -8.49 -7.39
N SER A 35 -0.73 -9.60 -7.26
CA SER A 35 -0.11 -10.89 -6.90
C SER A 35 0.98 -11.32 -7.89
N GLY A 36 0.74 -11.19 -9.19
CA GLY A 36 1.73 -11.58 -10.19
C GLY A 36 3.02 -10.78 -10.11
N MET A 37 2.91 -9.46 -9.95
CA MET A 37 4.08 -8.59 -9.80
C MET A 37 4.81 -8.88 -8.50
N ALA A 38 4.09 -9.03 -7.39
CA ALA A 38 4.69 -9.24 -6.08
C ALA A 38 5.31 -10.62 -5.94
N CYS A 39 4.59 -11.66 -6.37
CA CYS A 39 5.00 -13.05 -6.11
C CYS A 39 5.96 -13.60 -7.15
N LYS A 40 5.84 -13.18 -8.41
CA LYS A 40 6.67 -13.70 -9.50
C LYS A 40 7.86 -12.80 -9.83
N LYS A 41 7.67 -11.48 -9.75
CA LYS A 41 8.73 -10.53 -10.13
C LYS A 41 9.38 -9.85 -8.94
N GLY A 42 8.82 -10.00 -7.75
CA GLY A 42 9.36 -9.37 -6.55
C GLY A 42 9.13 -7.87 -6.49
N ILE A 43 8.10 -7.36 -7.15
CA ILE A 43 7.82 -5.92 -7.23
C ILE A 43 6.51 -5.63 -6.50
N ALA A 44 6.56 -4.73 -5.53
CA ALA A 44 5.40 -4.34 -4.74
C ALA A 44 5.57 -2.89 -4.26
N PRO A 45 4.47 -2.23 -3.86
CA PRO A 45 4.60 -0.89 -3.29
C PRO A 45 5.51 -0.87 -2.07
N ALA A 46 6.45 0.07 -2.06
CA ALA A 46 7.45 0.18 -0.99
C ALA A 46 6.81 0.48 0.37
N ASN A 47 5.72 1.21 0.37
CA ASN A 47 4.97 1.55 1.58
C ASN A 47 3.96 0.47 2.00
N LYS A 48 3.97 -0.68 1.35
CA LYS A 48 3.08 -1.83 1.55
C LYS A 48 1.67 -1.54 1.08
N VAL A 49 1.02 -0.53 1.65
CA VAL A 49 -0.29 -0.04 1.22
C VAL A 49 -0.19 1.47 1.09
N GLY A 50 -0.41 1.98 -0.11
CA GLY A 50 -0.50 3.42 -0.33
C GLY A 50 -1.87 3.91 0.10
N VAL A 51 -1.91 4.97 0.91
CA VAL A 51 -3.16 5.56 1.39
C VAL A 51 -3.38 6.88 0.67
N ILE A 52 -4.51 6.99 -0.03
CA ILE A 52 -4.87 8.21 -0.76
C ILE A 52 -6.08 8.83 -0.10
N ASP A 53 -5.89 10.00 0.47
CA ASP A 53 -6.96 10.73 1.16
C ASP A 53 -7.98 11.30 0.15
N ALA A 54 -9.21 11.50 0.63
CA ALA A 54 -10.29 12.00 -0.22
C ALA A 54 -9.99 13.38 -0.81
N ASP A 55 -9.22 14.20 -0.11
CA ASP A 55 -8.88 15.57 -0.54
C ASP A 55 -7.61 15.66 -1.40
N TYR A 56 -6.94 14.54 -1.65
CA TYR A 56 -5.76 14.55 -2.50
C TYR A 56 -6.17 14.73 -3.96
N ARG A 57 -5.58 15.71 -4.64
CA ARG A 57 -5.87 16.04 -6.04
C ARG A 57 -4.67 15.90 -6.96
N GLY A 58 -3.54 15.48 -6.42
CA GLY A 58 -2.34 15.29 -7.22
C GLY A 58 -2.35 13.98 -7.99
N GLU A 59 -1.32 13.82 -8.79
CA GLU A 59 -1.13 12.58 -9.54
C GLU A 59 -0.89 11.41 -8.59
N ILE A 60 -1.49 10.27 -8.88
CA ILE A 60 -1.20 9.02 -8.18
C ILE A 60 0.13 8.49 -8.70
N MET A 61 1.10 8.41 -7.81
CA MET A 61 2.37 7.75 -8.09
C MET A 61 2.48 6.50 -7.26
N VAL A 62 3.06 5.46 -7.83
CA VAL A 62 3.27 4.20 -7.11
C VAL A 62 4.75 4.01 -6.91
N ALA A 63 5.18 3.98 -5.66
CA ALA A 63 6.57 3.71 -5.32
C ALA A 63 6.78 2.19 -5.32
N LEU A 64 7.41 1.67 -6.37
CA LEU A 64 7.63 0.23 -6.50
C LEU A 64 9.01 -0.14 -5.99
N TYR A 65 9.05 -1.09 -5.08
CA TYR A 65 10.28 -1.65 -4.53
C TYR A 65 10.53 -3.04 -5.09
N ASN A 66 11.78 -3.31 -5.46
CA ASN A 66 12.18 -4.62 -5.93
C ASN A 66 12.82 -5.42 -4.78
N HIS A 67 12.07 -6.39 -4.26
CA HIS A 67 12.55 -7.27 -3.19
C HIS A 67 13.09 -8.59 -3.72
N GLY A 68 13.21 -8.73 -5.04
CA GLY A 68 13.80 -9.89 -5.68
C GLY A 68 15.30 -9.77 -5.86
N ASN A 69 15.86 -10.68 -6.64
CA ASN A 69 17.30 -10.76 -6.89
C ASN A 69 17.70 -10.28 -8.29
N GLU A 70 16.72 -9.98 -9.14
CA GLU A 70 16.97 -9.57 -10.52
C GLU A 70 16.30 -8.23 -10.79
N ALA A 71 16.92 -7.45 -11.68
CA ALA A 71 16.33 -6.21 -12.15
C ALA A 71 15.04 -6.51 -12.90
N VAL A 72 14.02 -5.66 -12.72
CA VAL A 72 12.73 -5.80 -13.38
C VAL A 72 12.43 -4.50 -14.11
N THR A 73 12.07 -4.60 -15.38
CA THR A 73 11.66 -3.45 -16.18
C THR A 73 10.15 -3.39 -16.27
N VAL A 74 9.61 -2.25 -15.90
CA VAL A 74 8.17 -1.94 -16.01
C VAL A 74 7.97 -1.16 -17.29
N GLU A 75 7.09 -1.64 -18.14
CA GLU A 75 6.78 -1.02 -19.42
C GLU A 75 5.52 -0.15 -19.31
N PRO A 76 5.39 0.89 -20.16
CA PRO A 76 4.13 1.62 -20.23
C PRO A 76 2.95 0.66 -20.52
N GLY A 77 1.86 0.84 -19.78
CA GLY A 77 0.68 -0.02 -19.90
C GLY A 77 0.68 -1.24 -18.99
N ASP A 78 1.79 -1.53 -18.32
CA ASP A 78 1.83 -2.65 -17.38
C ASP A 78 0.92 -2.38 -16.17
N ARG A 79 0.30 -3.44 -15.68
CA ARG A 79 -0.53 -3.39 -14.47
C ARG A 79 0.37 -3.62 -13.26
N ILE A 80 0.68 -2.55 -12.55
CA ILE A 80 1.70 -2.57 -11.50
C ILE A 80 1.14 -2.60 -10.09
N ALA A 81 -0.12 -2.20 -9.91
CA ALA A 81 -0.77 -2.11 -8.61
C ALA A 81 -2.28 -2.14 -8.83
N GLN A 82 -3.02 -2.09 -7.74
CA GLN A 82 -4.49 -2.02 -7.82
C GLN A 82 -5.01 -1.06 -6.77
N LEU A 83 -6.08 -0.35 -7.12
CA LEU A 83 -6.71 0.63 -6.25
C LEU A 83 -8.02 0.09 -5.74
N VAL A 84 -8.21 0.18 -4.43
CA VAL A 84 -9.46 -0.18 -3.75
C VAL A 84 -9.97 1.04 -3.03
N LEU A 85 -11.24 1.37 -3.21
CA LEU A 85 -11.92 2.42 -2.44
C LEU A 85 -12.73 1.76 -1.35
N THR A 86 -12.59 2.24 -0.12
CA THR A 86 -13.30 1.67 1.02
C THR A 86 -13.76 2.76 1.97
N PRO A 87 -14.92 2.59 2.63
CA PRO A 87 -15.33 3.48 3.71
C PRO A 87 -14.35 3.37 4.88
N PHE A 88 -14.22 4.46 5.62
CA PHE A 88 -13.41 4.46 6.85
C PHE A 88 -14.09 5.30 7.92
N ILE A 89 -13.68 5.09 9.15
CA ILE A 89 -14.18 5.81 10.32
C ILE A 89 -13.03 6.62 10.89
N THR A 90 -13.27 7.92 11.09
CA THR A 90 -12.32 8.78 11.77
C THR A 90 -12.43 8.54 13.27
N ALA A 91 -11.33 8.10 13.90
CA ALA A 91 -11.29 7.84 15.31
C ALA A 91 -11.09 9.15 16.08
N ALA A 92 -11.78 9.27 17.21
CA ALA A 92 -11.49 10.27 18.23
C ALA A 92 -10.88 9.55 19.42
N PHE A 93 -9.81 10.11 19.96
CA PHE A 93 -9.08 9.48 21.08
C PHE A 93 -9.45 10.12 22.40
N ASP A 94 -9.86 9.29 23.36
CA ASP A 94 -10.07 9.69 24.73
C ASP A 94 -8.95 9.13 25.59
N GLN A 95 -8.22 9.99 26.26
CA GLN A 95 -7.17 9.55 27.17
C GLN A 95 -7.81 8.92 28.40
N ALA A 96 -7.32 7.74 28.79
CA ALA A 96 -7.81 7.03 29.96
C ALA A 96 -6.63 6.53 30.78
N ASP A 97 -6.84 6.37 32.08
CA ASP A 97 -5.79 5.84 32.97
C ASP A 97 -5.62 4.33 32.82
N SER A 98 -6.70 3.64 32.41
CA SER A 98 -6.67 2.21 32.17
C SER A 98 -7.71 1.84 31.12
N LEU A 99 -7.55 0.67 30.54
CA LEU A 99 -8.51 0.10 29.60
C LEU A 99 -9.33 -0.98 30.29
N ASP A 100 -10.51 -1.28 29.72
CA ASP A 100 -11.31 -2.40 30.19
C ASP A 100 -10.58 -3.73 30.00
N GLU A 101 -10.94 -4.70 30.81
CA GLU A 101 -10.33 -6.02 30.76
C GLU A 101 -10.97 -6.88 29.66
N THR A 102 -10.15 -7.72 29.04
CA THR A 102 -10.59 -8.71 28.07
C THR A 102 -9.88 -10.04 28.35
N ASP A 103 -10.40 -11.13 27.81
CA ASP A 103 -9.78 -12.46 27.98
C ASP A 103 -8.36 -12.48 27.42
N ARG A 104 -8.10 -11.76 26.34
CA ARG A 104 -6.77 -11.69 25.74
C ARG A 104 -5.82 -10.82 26.55
N GLY A 105 -6.35 -9.73 27.12
CA GLY A 105 -5.53 -8.74 27.84
C GLY A 105 -4.46 -8.16 26.94
N ASN A 106 -3.22 -8.16 27.39
CA ASN A 106 -2.07 -7.64 26.65
C ASN A 106 -1.34 -8.68 25.81
N GLY A 107 -1.94 -9.86 25.62
CA GLY A 107 -1.34 -10.90 24.80
C GLY A 107 -1.19 -10.50 23.35
N GLY A 108 -0.01 -10.71 22.80
CA GLY A 108 0.28 -10.39 21.40
C GLY A 108 1.53 -11.14 20.97
N PHE A 109 1.99 -10.88 19.76
CA PHE A 109 3.23 -11.42 19.21
C PHE A 109 3.33 -12.95 19.33
N GLY A 110 2.23 -13.66 18.97
CA GLY A 110 2.20 -15.11 19.01
C GLY A 110 1.80 -15.70 20.34
N SER A 111 1.29 -14.91 21.28
CA SER A 111 0.84 -15.39 22.60
C SER A 111 -0.24 -16.47 22.50
N THR A 112 -1.03 -16.50 21.42
CA THR A 112 -2.05 -17.53 21.17
C THR A 112 -1.51 -18.77 20.48
N GLY A 113 -0.21 -18.79 20.19
CA GLY A 113 0.45 -19.93 19.55
C GLY A 113 0.38 -19.88 18.03
N THR A 114 1.02 -20.88 17.41
CA THR A 114 1.09 -20.99 15.95
C THR A 114 0.17 -22.08 15.39
N LYS A 115 -0.59 -22.75 16.26
CA LYS A 115 -1.51 -23.82 15.88
C LYS A 115 -2.86 -23.68 16.58
#